data_67fbf7216ff17a76715112ef68990f86
#
_entry.id   67fbf7216ff17a76715112ef68990f86
#
_cell.length_a   1.000
_cell.length_b   1.000
_cell.length_c   1.000
_cell.angle_alpha   90.00
_cell.angle_beta   90.00
_cell.angle_gamma   90.00
#
_symmetry.space_group_name_H-M   'P 1'
#
loop_
_entity.id
_entity.type
_entity.pdbx_description
1 polymer ?
#
loop_
_entity_poly.entity_id
_entity_poly.type
_entity_poly.pdbx_seq_one_letter_code
_entity_poly.pdbx_strand_id
1 'polypeptide(L)'
;MSQALEAVLRDPGVDAVLVILTPQAMTDPTGTAQAVAEIAKKQNKPVLAAWMGGTTVQEGIRILNQAGIPTYLTPDQAVQAFMHLVDYGRNLDLLYQTPREIPVEFAVDRRKIREDFLPVFRKEKILGERDSKALLSAYGIPVTMPELARNEDEAVEIAQKLGFPVVLKIQSLDITHKTDVGGVAVGLLTEEGVRQAFRRILANVKERRPEARIEGVSVQRMAPTGRGVEMILGAKKDPTFGAVIMVGAGGITAEVLGDRALGLPPLNERLATHLLESLRIWPLLRGFRGRPRMNVEKLLEIIIRFSYLVADFPEIQEIDINPLVVTPEEVVAVDARVVVDEEALRNPPRPYSHLVIRPYPEGYERWVTLKDGTRVLLRPIRPEDEPLWHEMLAISSRESIRFRFRYIFKETTHQMAIPYCFIDYDREMAIVGIVEEDGRKRMIGVGRLIADPDRMNAEYAVFVADPWQNKGLGGILTDYCLEIAKSWGIRKVTAETTPDNIRMIRIFEKHGFKLEYKTEESVVLAAKPLG
;
A
#
# COMPACT_ATOMS: atom_id res chain seq x y z
N MET A 1 -31.75 -11.83 -32.55
CA MET A 1 -31.00 -11.01 -31.55
C MET A 1 -31.38 -11.38 -30.13
N SER A 2 -32.63 -11.44 -29.73
CA SER A 2 -33.07 -11.73 -28.34
C SER A 2 -32.49 -13.03 -27.79
N GLN A 3 -32.57 -14.14 -28.50
CA GLN A 3 -31.99 -15.42 -28.08
C GLN A 3 -30.46 -15.36 -27.88
N ALA A 4 -29.74 -14.62 -28.74
CA ALA A 4 -28.30 -14.46 -28.63
C ALA A 4 -27.94 -13.62 -27.38
N LEU A 5 -28.67 -12.52 -27.12
CA LEU A 5 -28.47 -11.70 -25.94
C LEU A 5 -28.74 -12.50 -24.64
N GLU A 6 -29.80 -13.28 -24.59
CA GLU A 6 -30.10 -14.14 -23.45
C GLU A 6 -29.02 -15.20 -23.21
N ALA A 7 -28.52 -15.82 -24.27
CA ALA A 7 -27.46 -16.80 -24.18
C ALA A 7 -26.15 -16.21 -23.61
N VAL A 8 -25.75 -15.05 -24.13
CA VAL A 8 -24.55 -14.34 -23.68
C VAL A 8 -24.67 -13.86 -22.23
N LEU A 9 -25.85 -13.34 -21.83
CA LEU A 9 -26.07 -12.89 -20.46
C LEU A 9 -26.08 -14.03 -19.43
N ARG A 10 -26.41 -15.27 -19.86
CA ARG A 10 -26.35 -16.48 -19.00
C ARG A 10 -24.96 -17.09 -18.88
N ASP A 11 -24.05 -16.77 -19.80
CA ASP A 11 -22.71 -17.33 -19.79
C ASP A 11 -21.90 -16.81 -18.58
N PRO A 12 -21.43 -17.69 -17.67
CA PRO A 12 -20.64 -17.27 -16.51
C PRO A 12 -19.29 -16.64 -16.86
N GLY A 13 -18.78 -16.84 -18.07
CA GLY A 13 -17.55 -16.25 -18.57
C GLY A 13 -17.72 -14.81 -19.12
N VAL A 14 -18.94 -14.25 -19.06
CA VAL A 14 -19.23 -12.88 -19.53
C VAL A 14 -19.62 -11.99 -18.37
N ASP A 15 -18.91 -10.89 -18.16
CA ASP A 15 -19.17 -9.94 -17.08
C ASP A 15 -20.14 -8.83 -17.48
N ALA A 16 -20.13 -8.40 -18.74
CA ALA A 16 -21.02 -7.35 -19.26
C ALA A 16 -21.27 -7.55 -20.75
N VAL A 17 -22.32 -6.92 -21.28
CA VAL A 17 -22.68 -7.00 -22.71
C VAL A 17 -22.82 -5.60 -23.30
N LEU A 18 -22.16 -5.37 -24.44
CA LEU A 18 -22.36 -4.20 -25.27
C LEU A 18 -23.21 -4.57 -26.49
N VAL A 19 -24.40 -4.00 -26.59
CA VAL A 19 -25.27 -4.14 -27.76
C VAL A 19 -24.99 -2.99 -28.73
N ILE A 20 -24.60 -3.34 -29.97
CA ILE A 20 -24.30 -2.35 -31.00
C ILE A 20 -25.40 -2.41 -32.05
N LEU A 21 -26.04 -1.27 -32.32
CA LEU A 21 -27.02 -1.15 -33.38
C LEU A 21 -26.57 -0.10 -34.41
N THR A 22 -26.47 -0.56 -35.65
CA THR A 22 -26.32 0.30 -36.85
C THR A 22 -27.56 0.08 -37.72
N PRO A 23 -28.43 1.09 -37.91
CA PRO A 23 -29.67 0.88 -38.64
C PRO A 23 -29.41 0.63 -40.13
N GLN A 24 -30.06 -0.40 -40.64
CA GLN A 24 -30.14 -0.70 -42.07
C GLN A 24 -31.62 -0.61 -42.50
N ALA A 25 -31.89 -0.62 -43.77
CA ALA A 25 -33.23 -0.43 -44.31
C ALA A 25 -34.30 -1.38 -43.71
N MET A 26 -33.89 -2.57 -43.25
CA MET A 26 -34.77 -3.57 -42.64
C MET A 26 -34.68 -3.64 -41.12
N THR A 27 -33.95 -2.73 -40.47
CA THR A 27 -33.77 -2.74 -39.02
C THR A 27 -34.90 -1.96 -38.36
N ASP A 28 -35.56 -2.53 -37.35
CA ASP A 28 -36.45 -1.83 -36.43
C ASP A 28 -35.67 -1.45 -35.15
N PRO A 29 -35.16 -0.20 -35.05
CA PRO A 29 -34.39 0.24 -33.90
C PRO A 29 -35.22 0.29 -32.62
N THR A 30 -36.51 0.63 -32.74
CA THR A 30 -37.42 0.78 -31.59
C THR A 30 -37.81 -0.58 -31.02
N GLY A 31 -38.27 -1.52 -31.86
CA GLY A 31 -38.57 -2.87 -31.42
C GLY A 31 -37.35 -3.61 -30.89
N THR A 32 -36.20 -3.33 -31.48
CA THR A 32 -34.91 -3.85 -30.98
C THR A 32 -34.61 -3.34 -29.58
N ALA A 33 -34.80 -2.04 -29.34
CA ALA A 33 -34.59 -1.44 -28.02
C ALA A 33 -35.53 -2.01 -26.93
N GLN A 34 -36.81 -2.20 -27.27
CA GLN A 34 -37.80 -2.83 -26.40
C GLN A 34 -37.36 -4.24 -26.00
N ALA A 35 -36.96 -5.05 -26.97
CA ALA A 35 -36.49 -6.41 -26.72
C ALA A 35 -35.25 -6.46 -25.81
N VAL A 36 -34.28 -5.58 -26.03
CA VAL A 36 -33.08 -5.45 -25.18
C VAL A 36 -33.46 -5.06 -23.76
N ALA A 37 -34.34 -4.07 -23.59
CA ALA A 37 -34.82 -3.61 -22.30
C ALA A 37 -35.53 -4.69 -21.49
N GLU A 38 -36.38 -5.48 -22.15
CA GLU A 38 -37.10 -6.59 -21.50
C GLU A 38 -36.17 -7.71 -21.04
N ILE A 39 -35.15 -8.02 -21.82
CA ILE A 39 -34.20 -9.10 -21.48
C ILE A 39 -33.26 -8.62 -20.35
N ALA A 40 -32.73 -7.42 -20.44
CA ALA A 40 -31.82 -6.86 -19.46
C ALA A 40 -32.44 -6.78 -18.05
N LYS A 41 -33.74 -6.42 -17.93
CA LYS A 41 -34.47 -6.38 -16.65
C LYS A 41 -34.47 -7.71 -15.88
N LYS A 42 -34.29 -8.83 -16.56
CA LYS A 42 -34.30 -10.19 -15.98
C LYS A 42 -32.90 -10.68 -15.57
N GLN A 43 -31.89 -9.86 -15.74
CA GLN A 43 -30.49 -10.24 -15.58
C GLN A 43 -29.77 -9.23 -14.68
N ASN A 44 -28.73 -9.70 -13.97
CA ASN A 44 -27.94 -8.87 -13.06
C ASN A 44 -26.64 -8.34 -13.69
N LYS A 45 -26.35 -8.69 -14.94
CA LYS A 45 -25.13 -8.25 -15.61
C LYS A 45 -25.35 -6.88 -16.28
N PRO A 46 -24.35 -5.99 -16.27
CA PRO A 46 -24.42 -4.72 -16.97
C PRO A 46 -24.66 -4.91 -18.46
N VAL A 47 -25.62 -4.16 -19.00
CA VAL A 47 -25.86 -4.05 -20.44
C VAL A 47 -25.68 -2.60 -20.84
N LEU A 48 -24.83 -2.36 -21.84
CA LEU A 48 -24.59 -1.05 -22.44
C LEU A 48 -25.04 -1.10 -23.90
N ALA A 49 -25.39 0.06 -24.46
CA ALA A 49 -25.84 0.12 -25.84
C ALA A 49 -25.09 1.22 -26.62
N ALA A 50 -24.58 0.88 -27.80
CA ALA A 50 -24.13 1.84 -28.80
C ALA A 50 -25.19 1.92 -29.91
N TRP A 51 -26.01 2.99 -29.88
CA TRP A 51 -27.17 3.18 -30.77
C TRP A 51 -26.86 4.24 -31.80
N MET A 52 -26.35 3.82 -32.95
CA MET A 52 -25.85 4.70 -34.00
C MET A 52 -26.90 4.87 -35.09
N GLY A 53 -27.25 6.09 -35.48
CA GLY A 53 -28.23 6.31 -36.58
C GLY A 53 -28.97 7.65 -36.55
N GLY A 54 -28.49 8.63 -35.80
CA GLY A 54 -29.07 9.97 -35.76
C GLY A 54 -30.52 9.99 -35.28
N THR A 55 -31.41 10.62 -36.03
CA THR A 55 -32.82 10.80 -35.65
C THR A 55 -33.64 9.50 -35.66
N THR A 56 -33.29 8.53 -36.50
CA THR A 56 -34.03 7.28 -36.63
C THR A 56 -33.95 6.34 -35.41
N VAL A 57 -32.98 6.54 -34.54
CA VAL A 57 -32.78 5.71 -33.38
C VAL A 57 -33.15 6.37 -32.03
N GLN A 58 -33.64 7.63 -32.07
CA GLN A 58 -33.90 8.41 -30.87
C GLN A 58 -34.93 7.78 -29.94
N GLU A 59 -36.01 7.19 -30.48
CA GLU A 59 -37.02 6.52 -29.68
C GLU A 59 -36.45 5.27 -28.99
N GLY A 60 -35.61 4.51 -29.69
CA GLY A 60 -34.90 3.37 -29.08
C GLY A 60 -33.97 3.80 -27.96
N ILE A 61 -33.24 4.91 -28.14
CA ILE A 61 -32.37 5.50 -27.07
C ILE A 61 -33.21 5.85 -25.83
N ARG A 62 -34.37 6.49 -26.03
CA ARG A 62 -35.28 6.85 -24.95
C ARG A 62 -35.75 5.62 -24.17
N ILE A 63 -36.14 4.55 -24.84
CA ILE A 63 -36.59 3.30 -24.26
C ILE A 63 -35.48 2.66 -23.44
N LEU A 64 -34.26 2.56 -23.96
CA LEU A 64 -33.10 1.97 -23.29
C LEU A 64 -32.75 2.76 -22.03
N ASN A 65 -32.66 4.09 -22.13
CA ASN A 65 -32.35 4.95 -20.97
C ASN A 65 -33.42 4.87 -19.88
N GLN A 66 -34.71 4.78 -20.24
CA GLN A 66 -35.80 4.57 -19.28
C GLN A 66 -35.72 3.20 -18.59
N ALA A 67 -35.14 2.21 -19.28
CA ALA A 67 -34.90 0.89 -18.71
C ALA A 67 -33.61 0.81 -17.87
N GLY A 68 -32.88 1.94 -17.70
CA GLY A 68 -31.60 1.97 -16.97
C GLY A 68 -30.40 1.46 -17.79
N ILE A 69 -30.55 1.31 -19.11
CA ILE A 69 -29.47 0.88 -20.00
C ILE A 69 -28.83 2.14 -20.60
N PRO A 70 -27.57 2.45 -20.26
CA PRO A 70 -26.87 3.62 -20.78
C PRO A 70 -26.60 3.46 -22.28
N THR A 71 -26.83 4.55 -23.03
CA THR A 71 -26.66 4.59 -24.48
C THR A 71 -25.53 5.54 -24.88
N TYR A 72 -24.76 5.14 -25.89
CA TYR A 72 -23.61 5.86 -26.40
C TYR A 72 -23.68 6.03 -27.90
N LEU A 73 -23.02 7.08 -28.44
CA LEU A 73 -22.99 7.36 -29.87
C LEU A 73 -22.04 6.42 -30.61
N THR A 74 -21.02 5.88 -29.93
CA THR A 74 -20.05 4.95 -30.54
C THR A 74 -19.73 3.80 -29.56
N PRO A 75 -19.31 2.63 -30.07
CA PRO A 75 -18.88 1.53 -29.24
C PRO A 75 -17.69 1.88 -28.32
N ASP A 76 -16.75 2.70 -28.82
CA ASP A 76 -15.58 3.14 -28.04
C ASP A 76 -15.98 3.91 -26.78
N GLN A 77 -16.96 4.82 -26.87
CA GLN A 77 -17.49 5.53 -25.72
C GLN A 77 -18.15 4.58 -24.71
N ALA A 78 -18.88 3.58 -25.18
CA ALA A 78 -19.48 2.58 -24.31
C ALA A 78 -18.43 1.75 -23.58
N VAL A 79 -17.38 1.32 -24.28
CA VAL A 79 -16.26 0.56 -23.69
C VAL A 79 -15.52 1.42 -22.68
N GLN A 80 -15.22 2.68 -23.00
CA GLN A 80 -14.56 3.58 -22.04
C GLN A 80 -15.38 3.79 -20.78
N ALA A 81 -16.70 4.02 -20.91
CA ALA A 81 -17.58 4.16 -19.75
C ALA A 81 -17.62 2.89 -18.89
N PHE A 82 -17.66 1.72 -19.52
CA PHE A 82 -17.60 0.44 -18.81
C PHE A 82 -16.26 0.26 -18.10
N MET A 83 -15.13 0.59 -18.76
CA MET A 83 -13.81 0.49 -18.12
C MET A 83 -13.68 1.42 -16.91
N HIS A 84 -14.29 2.61 -16.92
CA HIS A 84 -14.34 3.46 -15.72
C HIS A 84 -15.06 2.78 -14.54
N LEU A 85 -16.14 2.01 -14.81
CA LEU A 85 -16.81 1.23 -13.75
C LEU A 85 -15.93 0.08 -13.24
N VAL A 86 -15.21 -0.60 -14.13
CA VAL A 86 -14.25 -1.65 -13.76
C VAL A 86 -13.14 -1.08 -12.90
N ASP A 87 -12.56 0.06 -13.31
CA ASP A 87 -11.50 0.73 -12.56
C ASP A 87 -12.00 1.23 -11.19
N TYR A 88 -13.23 1.74 -11.13
CA TYR A 88 -13.86 2.10 -9.87
C TYR A 88 -14.00 0.90 -8.93
N GLY A 89 -14.49 -0.24 -9.44
CA GLY A 89 -14.58 -1.47 -8.65
C GLY A 89 -13.23 -1.96 -8.14
N ARG A 90 -12.20 -1.94 -9.01
CA ARG A 90 -10.82 -2.28 -8.63
C ARG A 90 -10.26 -1.33 -7.58
N ASN A 91 -10.51 -0.03 -7.73
CA ASN A 91 -10.06 0.97 -6.77
C ASN A 91 -10.74 0.81 -5.40
N LEU A 92 -12.03 0.48 -5.37
CA LEU A 92 -12.71 0.12 -4.12
C LEU A 92 -12.04 -1.07 -3.44
N ASP A 93 -11.75 -2.13 -4.18
CA ASP A 93 -11.02 -3.28 -3.65
C ASP A 93 -9.63 -2.92 -3.10
N LEU A 94 -8.92 -1.98 -3.75
CA LEU A 94 -7.61 -1.51 -3.28
C LEU A 94 -7.72 -0.69 -1.99
N LEU A 95 -8.79 0.08 -1.79
CA LEU A 95 -9.02 0.83 -0.56
C LEU A 95 -9.20 -0.08 0.67
N TYR A 96 -9.66 -1.32 0.47
CA TYR A 96 -9.74 -2.32 1.55
C TYR A 96 -8.39 -2.95 1.89
N GLN A 97 -7.31 -2.67 1.12
CA GLN A 97 -6.00 -3.24 1.41
C GLN A 97 -5.31 -2.46 2.53
N THR A 98 -5.04 -3.14 3.63
CA THR A 98 -4.27 -2.59 4.76
C THR A 98 -2.98 -3.38 4.92
N PRO A 99 -1.83 -2.85 4.47
CA PRO A 99 -0.54 -3.52 4.63
C PRO A 99 -0.24 -3.75 6.10
N ARG A 100 0.37 -4.89 6.43
CA ARG A 100 0.75 -5.25 7.79
C ARG A 100 1.97 -4.44 8.26
N GLU A 101 2.11 -4.27 9.56
CA GLU A 101 3.33 -3.70 10.15
C GLU A 101 4.53 -4.63 9.95
N ILE A 102 4.30 -5.94 10.07
CA ILE A 102 5.33 -6.98 9.90
C ILE A 102 4.96 -7.81 8.67
N PRO A 103 5.75 -7.78 7.59
CA PRO A 103 5.52 -8.64 6.44
C PRO A 103 5.83 -10.10 6.80
N VAL A 104 4.95 -11.01 6.37
CA VAL A 104 5.02 -12.43 6.74
C VAL A 104 6.22 -13.15 6.13
N GLU A 105 6.78 -12.65 5.04
CA GLU A 105 7.65 -13.42 4.15
C GLU A 105 9.14 -13.05 4.18
N PHE A 106 9.59 -12.03 4.92
CA PHE A 106 11.01 -11.78 5.03
C PHE A 106 11.48 -11.60 6.48
N ALA A 107 12.28 -12.55 6.93
CA ALA A 107 12.90 -12.51 8.25
C ALA A 107 14.12 -11.57 8.21
N VAL A 108 13.92 -10.27 8.35
CA VAL A 108 14.98 -9.30 8.59
C VAL A 108 14.81 -8.72 9.99
N ASP A 109 15.90 -8.58 10.72
CA ASP A 109 15.88 -7.88 12.00
C ASP A 109 15.92 -6.37 11.75
N ARG A 110 14.73 -5.81 11.47
CA ARG A 110 14.53 -4.39 11.15
C ARG A 110 15.07 -3.46 12.22
N ARG A 111 14.97 -3.89 13.50
CA ARG A 111 15.47 -3.11 14.61
C ARG A 111 17.00 -3.05 14.60
N LYS A 112 17.65 -4.18 14.41
CA LYS A 112 19.11 -4.25 14.32
C LYS A 112 19.63 -3.46 13.11
N ILE A 113 19.00 -3.60 11.94
CA ILE A 113 19.36 -2.83 10.74
C ILE A 113 19.29 -1.33 11.03
N ARG A 114 18.24 -0.88 11.72
CA ARG A 114 18.10 0.52 12.10
C ARG A 114 19.19 0.97 13.05
N GLU A 115 19.51 0.17 14.06
CA GLU A 115 20.60 0.43 15.01
C GLU A 115 21.96 0.53 14.30
N ASP A 116 22.21 -0.30 13.28
CA ASP A 116 23.46 -0.32 12.51
C ASP A 116 23.59 0.88 11.56
N PHE A 117 22.50 1.34 10.93
CA PHE A 117 22.54 2.38 9.92
C PHE A 117 22.33 3.81 10.43
N LEU A 118 21.66 4.03 11.57
CA LEU A 118 21.53 5.38 12.14
C LEU A 118 22.88 6.09 12.38
N PRO A 119 23.95 5.43 12.84
CA PRO A 119 25.27 6.04 12.95
C PRO A 119 25.87 6.44 11.57
N VAL A 120 25.58 5.69 10.51
CA VAL A 120 26.01 6.00 9.14
C VAL A 120 25.30 7.26 8.64
N PHE A 121 23.98 7.35 8.83
CA PHE A 121 23.17 8.52 8.45
C PHE A 121 23.61 9.81 9.14
N ARG A 122 24.17 9.73 10.35
CA ARG A 122 24.67 10.90 11.08
C ARG A 122 26.00 11.43 10.54
N LYS A 123 26.71 10.65 9.74
CA LYS A 123 28.02 11.05 9.21
C LYS A 123 27.93 11.74 7.87
N GLU A 124 26.97 11.36 7.04
CA GLU A 124 26.90 11.77 5.65
C GLU A 124 25.45 12.14 5.26
N LYS A 125 25.28 13.31 4.65
CA LYS A 125 24.00 13.75 4.10
C LYS A 125 23.57 12.94 2.86
N ILE A 126 24.53 12.49 2.09
CA ILE A 126 24.34 11.62 0.91
C ILE A 126 25.26 10.42 1.12
N LEU A 127 24.66 9.24 1.25
CA LEU A 127 25.43 8.02 1.38
C LEU A 127 26.16 7.68 0.09
N GLY A 128 27.40 7.22 0.22
CA GLY A 128 28.15 6.65 -0.89
C GLY A 128 27.45 5.39 -1.46
N GLU A 129 27.82 4.99 -2.69
CA GLU A 129 27.23 3.83 -3.39
C GLU A 129 27.30 2.55 -2.55
N ARG A 130 28.42 2.33 -1.85
CA ARG A 130 28.62 1.15 -0.99
C ARG A 130 27.62 1.10 0.17
N ASP A 131 27.48 2.20 0.90
CA ASP A 131 26.60 2.23 2.09
C ASP A 131 25.12 2.21 1.68
N SER A 132 24.76 2.88 0.57
CA SER A 132 23.42 2.78 -0.01
C SER A 132 23.07 1.34 -0.39
N LYS A 133 23.97 0.63 -1.04
CA LYS A 133 23.79 -0.79 -1.41
C LYS A 133 23.81 -1.72 -0.19
N ALA A 134 24.62 -1.41 0.83
CA ALA A 134 24.65 -2.18 2.07
C ALA A 134 23.29 -2.11 2.79
N LEU A 135 22.65 -0.93 2.80
CA LEU A 135 21.31 -0.76 3.35
C LEU A 135 20.27 -1.59 2.57
N LEU A 136 20.31 -1.55 1.24
CA LEU A 136 19.42 -2.37 0.40
C LEU A 136 19.63 -3.87 0.66
N SER A 137 20.91 -4.30 0.72
CA SER A 137 21.27 -5.70 0.99
C SER A 137 20.78 -6.18 2.36
N ALA A 138 20.85 -5.33 3.39
CA ALA A 138 20.31 -5.63 4.72
C ALA A 138 18.81 -5.92 4.70
N TYR A 139 18.05 -5.27 3.80
CA TYR A 139 16.63 -5.57 3.55
C TYR A 139 16.41 -6.76 2.60
N GLY A 140 17.48 -7.47 2.21
CA GLY A 140 17.39 -8.63 1.31
C GLY A 140 17.15 -8.26 -0.15
N ILE A 141 17.43 -7.02 -0.55
CA ILE A 141 17.39 -6.57 -1.94
C ILE A 141 18.75 -6.91 -2.57
N PRO A 142 18.81 -7.73 -3.62
CA PRO A 142 20.08 -8.08 -4.28
C PRO A 142 20.74 -6.87 -4.92
N VAL A 143 22.04 -6.74 -4.70
CA VAL A 143 22.85 -5.63 -5.22
C VAL A 143 24.14 -6.12 -5.85
N THR A 144 24.70 -5.37 -6.78
CA THR A 144 26.08 -5.55 -7.22
C THR A 144 27.01 -4.81 -6.26
N MET A 145 27.42 -5.49 -5.16
CA MET A 145 28.24 -4.85 -4.13
C MET A 145 29.58 -4.41 -4.68
N PRO A 146 29.98 -3.13 -4.54
CA PRO A 146 31.28 -2.67 -4.97
C PRO A 146 32.36 -2.99 -3.92
N GLU A 147 33.49 -3.52 -4.35
CA GLU A 147 34.72 -3.65 -3.55
C GLU A 147 35.74 -2.60 -4.02
N LEU A 148 36.35 -1.87 -3.09
CA LEU A 148 37.26 -0.79 -3.38
C LEU A 148 38.68 -1.33 -3.64
N ALA A 149 39.25 -0.98 -4.79
CA ALA A 149 40.64 -1.20 -5.14
C ALA A 149 41.42 0.14 -5.14
N ARG A 150 42.58 0.17 -4.49
CA ARG A 150 43.45 1.34 -4.43
C ARG A 150 44.56 1.32 -5.48
N ASN A 151 44.78 0.17 -6.06
CA ASN A 151 45.75 -0.04 -7.14
C ASN A 151 45.23 -1.10 -8.12
N GLU A 152 45.91 -1.26 -9.25
CA GLU A 152 45.49 -2.16 -10.32
C GLU A 152 45.58 -3.65 -9.94
N ASP A 153 46.50 -4.03 -9.05
CA ASP A 153 46.63 -5.42 -8.61
C ASP A 153 45.44 -5.82 -7.70
N GLU A 154 45.08 -4.96 -6.75
CA GLU A 154 43.85 -5.15 -5.96
C GLU A 154 42.61 -5.23 -6.84
N ALA A 155 42.53 -4.41 -7.91
CA ALA A 155 41.41 -4.45 -8.82
C ALA A 155 41.29 -5.79 -9.56
N VAL A 156 42.42 -6.37 -9.95
CA VAL A 156 42.48 -7.70 -10.58
C VAL A 156 42.11 -8.80 -9.59
N GLU A 157 42.65 -8.78 -8.37
CA GLU A 157 42.32 -9.76 -7.34
C GLU A 157 40.83 -9.77 -7.03
N ILE A 158 40.22 -8.58 -6.88
CA ILE A 158 38.79 -8.45 -6.67
C ILE A 158 37.98 -9.00 -7.87
N ALA A 159 38.42 -8.66 -9.10
CA ALA A 159 37.75 -9.14 -10.32
C ALA A 159 37.81 -10.67 -10.46
N GLN A 160 38.93 -11.30 -10.12
CA GLN A 160 39.05 -12.76 -10.08
C GLN A 160 38.12 -13.41 -9.07
N LYS A 161 38.01 -12.83 -7.86
CA LYS A 161 37.12 -13.29 -6.80
C LYS A 161 35.65 -13.17 -7.18
N LEU A 162 35.25 -12.05 -7.81
CA LEU A 162 33.85 -11.81 -8.24
C LEU A 162 33.47 -12.61 -9.48
N GLY A 163 34.42 -13.02 -10.29
CA GLY A 163 34.22 -13.63 -11.61
C GLY A 163 33.92 -12.59 -12.70
N PHE A 164 34.40 -12.87 -13.91
CA PHE A 164 34.16 -12.00 -15.07
C PHE A 164 32.78 -12.27 -15.70
N PRO A 165 32.16 -11.27 -16.34
CA PRO A 165 32.58 -9.89 -16.53
C PRO A 165 32.42 -8.99 -15.31
N VAL A 166 33.30 -7.96 -15.19
CA VAL A 166 33.22 -6.95 -14.13
C VAL A 166 33.05 -5.54 -14.67
N VAL A 167 32.64 -4.63 -13.79
CA VAL A 167 32.53 -3.19 -14.03
C VAL A 167 33.48 -2.47 -13.05
N LEU A 168 34.21 -1.50 -13.54
CA LEU A 168 35.03 -0.58 -12.74
C LEU A 168 34.39 0.81 -12.74
N LYS A 169 34.30 1.43 -11.55
CA LYS A 169 33.79 2.80 -11.37
C LYS A 169 34.76 3.60 -10.48
N ILE A 170 34.96 4.87 -10.80
CA ILE A 170 35.72 5.77 -9.91
C ILE A 170 34.98 5.94 -8.58
N GLN A 171 35.68 5.92 -7.47
CA GLN A 171 35.18 6.20 -6.15
C GLN A 171 35.66 7.56 -5.66
N SER A 172 34.74 8.52 -5.60
CA SER A 172 34.97 9.88 -5.15
C SER A 172 33.64 10.51 -4.73
N LEU A 173 33.60 11.18 -3.59
CA LEU A 173 32.45 11.96 -3.13
C LEU A 173 32.27 13.26 -3.93
N ASP A 174 33.36 13.74 -4.58
CA ASP A 174 33.33 14.99 -5.34
C ASP A 174 32.81 14.79 -6.79
N ILE A 175 32.54 13.52 -7.21
CA ILE A 175 32.11 13.15 -8.57
C ILE A 175 30.74 12.45 -8.50
N THR A 176 29.70 13.17 -8.84
CA THR A 176 28.32 12.65 -8.85
C THR A 176 27.98 11.89 -10.13
N HIS A 177 28.41 12.39 -11.30
CA HIS A 177 28.19 11.77 -12.62
C HIS A 177 29.47 11.14 -13.14
N LYS A 178 29.73 9.89 -12.72
CA LYS A 178 30.98 9.17 -13.01
C LYS A 178 31.22 8.94 -14.51
N THR A 179 30.16 8.76 -15.27
CA THR A 179 30.21 8.53 -16.72
C THR A 179 30.73 9.76 -17.48
N ASP A 180 30.33 10.97 -17.08
CA ASP A 180 30.67 12.22 -17.75
C ASP A 180 32.18 12.52 -17.71
N VAL A 181 32.83 12.03 -16.66
CA VAL A 181 34.30 12.16 -16.49
C VAL A 181 35.09 10.95 -17.02
N GLY A 182 34.40 10.00 -17.69
CA GLY A 182 35.06 8.77 -18.14
C GLY A 182 35.48 7.85 -16.98
N GLY A 183 34.81 7.97 -15.85
CA GLY A 183 35.08 7.25 -14.60
C GLY A 183 34.44 5.87 -14.52
N VAL A 184 33.89 5.33 -15.61
CA VAL A 184 33.23 4.02 -15.67
C VAL A 184 33.78 3.18 -16.82
N ALA A 185 34.05 1.90 -16.57
CA ALA A 185 34.37 0.91 -17.58
C ALA A 185 33.55 -0.36 -17.36
N VAL A 186 32.80 -0.78 -18.37
CA VAL A 186 31.90 -1.92 -18.34
C VAL A 186 32.39 -3.07 -19.22
N GLY A 187 31.92 -4.29 -18.92
CA GLY A 187 32.15 -5.46 -19.77
C GLY A 187 33.62 -5.92 -19.80
N LEU A 188 34.34 -5.78 -18.70
CA LEU A 188 35.72 -6.22 -18.61
C LEU A 188 35.76 -7.73 -18.40
N LEU A 189 36.41 -8.43 -19.35
CA LEU A 189 36.42 -9.90 -19.45
C LEU A 189 37.74 -10.53 -19.03
N THR A 190 38.81 -9.72 -18.88
CA THR A 190 40.17 -10.20 -18.63
C THR A 190 40.90 -9.34 -17.61
N GLU A 191 41.91 -9.91 -16.96
CA GLU A 191 42.77 -9.20 -16.00
C GLU A 191 43.47 -8.00 -16.64
N GLU A 192 43.98 -8.19 -17.84
CA GLU A 192 44.65 -7.09 -18.58
C GLU A 192 43.66 -5.96 -18.91
N GLY A 193 42.40 -6.30 -19.27
CA GLY A 193 41.31 -5.34 -19.45
C GLY A 193 41.04 -4.53 -18.19
N VAL A 194 41.08 -5.19 -17.03
CA VAL A 194 40.90 -4.54 -15.72
C VAL A 194 42.02 -3.57 -15.42
N ARG A 195 43.31 -3.97 -15.64
CA ARG A 195 44.46 -3.09 -15.45
C ARG A 195 44.41 -1.85 -16.34
N GLN A 196 44.13 -2.04 -17.61
CA GLN A 196 44.01 -0.94 -18.58
C GLN A 196 42.86 0.00 -18.23
N ALA A 197 41.71 -0.54 -17.85
CA ALA A 197 40.53 0.24 -17.43
C ALA A 197 40.84 1.05 -16.15
N PHE A 198 41.50 0.47 -15.16
CA PHE A 198 41.90 1.13 -13.93
C PHE A 198 42.77 2.36 -14.20
N ARG A 199 43.86 2.19 -15.00
CA ARG A 199 44.74 3.29 -15.39
C ARG A 199 44.01 4.38 -16.16
N ARG A 200 43.16 3.99 -17.12
CA ARG A 200 42.36 4.91 -17.94
C ARG A 200 41.38 5.73 -17.11
N ILE A 201 40.67 5.11 -16.20
CA ILE A 201 39.73 5.79 -15.32
C ILE A 201 40.43 6.87 -14.50
N LEU A 202 41.55 6.53 -13.84
CA LEU A 202 42.33 7.48 -13.05
C LEU A 202 42.88 8.64 -13.90
N ALA A 203 43.38 8.35 -15.10
CA ALA A 203 43.88 9.37 -16.01
C ALA A 203 42.76 10.34 -16.45
N ASN A 204 41.62 9.82 -16.89
CA ASN A 204 40.49 10.62 -17.33
C ASN A 204 39.94 11.53 -16.20
N VAL A 205 39.82 11.00 -14.98
CA VAL A 205 39.34 11.78 -13.84
C VAL A 205 40.35 12.85 -13.44
N LYS A 206 41.63 12.53 -13.43
CA LYS A 206 42.69 13.50 -13.12
C LYS A 206 42.77 14.65 -14.14
N GLU A 207 42.46 14.36 -15.41
CA GLU A 207 42.41 15.37 -16.47
C GLU A 207 41.17 16.27 -16.36
N ARG A 208 40.00 15.69 -16.11
CA ARG A 208 38.72 16.41 -16.14
C ARG A 208 38.32 17.03 -14.81
N ARG A 209 38.80 16.48 -13.68
CA ARG A 209 38.53 16.90 -12.31
C ARG A 209 39.79 16.80 -11.44
N PRO A 210 40.80 17.60 -11.70
CA PRO A 210 42.10 17.52 -11.00
C PRO A 210 41.99 17.78 -9.50
N GLU A 211 40.96 18.51 -9.05
CA GLU A 211 40.71 18.85 -7.66
C GLU A 211 39.95 17.75 -6.90
N ALA A 212 39.34 16.77 -7.59
CA ALA A 212 38.53 15.74 -6.95
C ALA A 212 39.41 14.79 -6.11
N ARG A 213 38.95 14.51 -4.91
CA ARG A 213 39.58 13.52 -4.01
C ARG A 213 39.19 12.13 -4.45
N ILE A 214 40.14 11.35 -4.92
CA ILE A 214 39.92 9.99 -5.38
C ILE A 214 40.27 9.02 -4.25
N GLU A 215 39.29 8.21 -3.83
CA GLU A 215 39.46 7.16 -2.83
C GLU A 215 40.03 5.87 -3.45
N GLY A 216 39.77 5.64 -4.73
CA GLY A 216 40.17 4.47 -5.51
C GLY A 216 39.23 4.21 -6.67
N VAL A 217 39.21 2.97 -7.13
CA VAL A 217 38.27 2.48 -8.16
C VAL A 217 37.51 1.29 -7.57
N SER A 218 36.22 1.34 -7.61
CA SER A 218 35.39 0.20 -7.18
C SER A 218 35.27 -0.82 -8.31
N VAL A 219 35.34 -2.09 -7.94
CA VAL A 219 35.12 -3.25 -8.81
C VAL A 219 33.87 -3.95 -8.38
N GLN A 220 32.99 -4.25 -9.32
CA GLN A 220 31.74 -4.96 -9.05
C GLN A 220 31.38 -5.94 -10.16
N ARG A 221 30.57 -6.95 -9.84
CA ARG A 221 30.03 -7.88 -10.84
C ARG A 221 29.19 -7.11 -11.87
N MET A 222 29.32 -7.44 -13.12
CA MET A 222 28.46 -6.89 -14.17
C MET A 222 27.08 -7.54 -14.11
N ALA A 223 26.04 -6.72 -14.04
CA ALA A 223 24.68 -7.20 -14.15
C ALA A 223 24.35 -7.58 -15.61
N PRO A 224 23.51 -8.59 -15.87
CA PRO A 224 23.17 -9.07 -17.21
C PRO A 224 22.17 -8.15 -17.92
N THR A 225 22.56 -6.92 -18.22
CA THR A 225 21.68 -5.89 -18.83
C THR A 225 21.21 -6.24 -20.24
N GLY A 226 21.99 -7.00 -21.01
CA GLY A 226 21.70 -7.31 -22.42
C GLY A 226 20.47 -8.21 -22.65
N ARG A 227 19.96 -8.88 -21.63
CA ARG A 227 18.77 -9.75 -21.71
C ARG A 227 17.64 -9.30 -20.78
N GLY A 228 17.83 -8.25 -20.02
CA GLY A 228 16.93 -7.76 -19.01
C GLY A 228 16.12 -6.55 -19.43
N VAL A 229 15.23 -6.16 -18.53
CA VAL A 229 14.51 -4.88 -18.53
C VAL A 229 15.11 -4.04 -17.43
N GLU A 230 15.54 -2.82 -17.77
CA GLU A 230 15.98 -1.86 -16.78
C GLU A 230 14.79 -1.12 -16.22
N MET A 231 14.73 -1.05 -14.90
CA MET A 231 13.68 -0.33 -14.16
C MET A 231 14.30 0.70 -13.21
N ILE A 232 13.47 1.62 -12.78
CA ILE A 232 13.76 2.58 -11.70
C ILE A 232 12.85 2.24 -10.53
N LEU A 233 13.43 2.19 -9.33
CA LEU A 233 12.69 2.05 -8.08
C LEU A 233 13.21 3.11 -7.11
N GLY A 234 12.38 4.10 -6.79
CA GLY A 234 12.77 5.20 -5.91
C GLY A 234 11.70 5.53 -4.89
N ALA A 235 12.09 6.29 -3.88
CA ALA A 235 11.16 6.91 -2.95
C ALA A 235 11.65 8.30 -2.55
N LYS A 236 10.69 9.18 -2.28
CA LYS A 236 10.94 10.55 -1.85
C LYS A 236 9.88 11.00 -0.87
N LYS A 237 10.27 11.84 0.09
CA LYS A 237 9.31 12.54 0.94
C LYS A 237 8.63 13.66 0.16
N ASP A 238 7.31 13.59 0.11
CA ASP A 238 6.43 14.64 -0.38
C ASP A 238 5.84 15.43 0.79
N PRO A 239 5.71 16.77 0.71
CA PRO A 239 5.16 17.57 1.80
C PRO A 239 3.71 17.23 2.18
N THR A 240 2.93 16.72 1.24
CA THR A 240 1.50 16.40 1.42
C THR A 240 1.29 14.92 1.70
N PHE A 241 1.96 14.05 0.92
CA PHE A 241 1.75 12.60 0.94
C PHE A 241 2.78 11.85 1.78
N GLY A 242 3.69 12.54 2.48
CA GLY A 242 4.76 11.87 3.21
C GLY A 242 5.68 11.09 2.27
N ALA A 243 6.06 9.88 2.64
CA ALA A 243 6.87 9.04 1.77
C ALA A 243 6.06 8.52 0.57
N VAL A 244 6.59 8.70 -0.65
CA VAL A 244 6.01 8.22 -1.91
C VAL A 244 7.02 7.33 -2.61
N ILE A 245 6.58 6.17 -3.07
CA ILE A 245 7.37 5.23 -3.88
C ILE A 245 7.06 5.45 -5.35
N MET A 246 8.10 5.38 -6.18
CA MET A 246 8.00 5.40 -7.65
C MET A 246 8.60 4.13 -8.22
N VAL A 247 7.86 3.48 -9.10
CA VAL A 247 8.34 2.37 -9.93
C VAL A 247 8.17 2.77 -11.38
N GLY A 248 9.16 2.53 -12.24
CA GLY A 248 9.05 2.92 -13.63
C GLY A 248 10.03 2.21 -14.55
N ALA A 249 9.88 2.45 -15.85
CA ALA A 249 10.85 2.04 -16.85
C ALA A 249 12.19 2.75 -16.61
N GLY A 250 13.28 2.02 -16.73
CA GLY A 250 14.64 2.55 -16.65
C GLY A 250 15.30 2.73 -18.02
N GLY A 251 16.57 3.14 -18.00
CA GLY A 251 17.37 3.34 -19.20
C GLY A 251 16.89 4.51 -20.07
N ILE A 252 17.32 4.55 -21.32
CA ILE A 252 17.01 5.62 -22.29
C ILE A 252 15.50 5.79 -22.52
N THR A 253 14.72 4.73 -22.35
CA THR A 253 13.26 4.73 -22.51
C THR A 253 12.53 5.48 -21.39
N ALA A 254 13.11 5.57 -20.21
CA ALA A 254 12.52 6.24 -19.05
C ALA A 254 12.25 7.74 -19.31
N GLU A 255 13.24 8.42 -19.90
CA GLU A 255 13.17 9.87 -20.14
C GLU A 255 12.17 10.22 -21.24
N VAL A 256 12.02 9.34 -22.24
CA VAL A 256 11.17 9.58 -23.41
C VAL A 256 9.71 9.22 -23.16
N LEU A 257 9.46 8.09 -22.49
CA LEU A 257 8.09 7.55 -22.31
C LEU A 257 7.40 8.02 -21.03
N GLY A 258 8.16 8.45 -20.01
CA GLY A 258 7.63 8.86 -18.71
C GLY A 258 6.78 7.77 -18.05
N ASP A 259 7.09 6.48 -18.32
CA ASP A 259 6.33 5.32 -17.84
C ASP A 259 6.66 5.03 -16.39
N ARG A 260 5.83 5.54 -15.50
CA ARG A 260 6.01 5.45 -14.04
C ARG A 260 4.68 5.31 -13.32
N ALA A 261 4.70 4.60 -12.21
CA ALA A 261 3.61 4.46 -11.27
C ALA A 261 4.05 4.92 -9.87
N LEU A 262 3.13 5.50 -9.12
CA LEU A 262 3.36 5.99 -7.77
C LEU A 262 2.53 5.19 -6.77
N GLY A 263 3.13 4.88 -5.61
CA GLY A 263 2.45 4.19 -4.52
C GLY A 263 2.84 4.76 -3.16
N LEU A 264 2.01 4.53 -2.16
CA LEU A 264 2.23 4.95 -0.78
C LEU A 264 2.70 3.74 0.04
N PRO A 265 3.87 3.82 0.72
CA PRO A 265 4.35 2.73 1.56
C PRO A 265 3.54 2.61 2.86
N PRO A 266 3.52 1.42 3.50
CA PRO A 266 4.07 0.17 2.98
C PRO A 266 3.18 -0.48 1.92
N LEU A 267 3.77 -1.34 1.07
CA LEU A 267 3.05 -2.07 0.02
C LEU A 267 2.92 -3.54 0.38
N ASN A 268 1.77 -4.13 0.07
CA ASN A 268 1.60 -5.58 0.02
C ASN A 268 1.71 -6.08 -1.43
N GLU A 269 1.63 -7.40 -1.63
CA GLU A 269 1.75 -8.02 -2.95
C GLU A 269 0.72 -7.47 -3.96
N ARG A 270 -0.55 -7.29 -3.53
CA ARG A 270 -1.62 -6.77 -4.38
C ARG A 270 -1.37 -5.33 -4.83
N LEU A 271 -0.96 -4.46 -3.89
CA LEU A 271 -0.63 -3.06 -4.20
C LEU A 271 0.60 -2.96 -5.11
N ALA A 272 1.65 -3.75 -4.84
CA ALA A 272 2.84 -3.79 -5.68
C ALA A 272 2.54 -4.33 -7.09
N THR A 273 1.70 -5.36 -7.20
CA THR A 273 1.23 -5.89 -8.50
C THR A 273 0.48 -4.82 -9.29
N HIS A 274 -0.44 -4.11 -8.64
CA HIS A 274 -1.18 -3.02 -9.29
C HIS A 274 -0.27 -1.92 -9.85
N LEU A 275 0.79 -1.54 -9.11
CA LEU A 275 1.78 -0.58 -9.61
C LEU A 275 2.45 -1.09 -10.90
N LEU A 276 2.88 -2.35 -10.93
CA LEU A 276 3.52 -2.93 -12.12
C LEU A 276 2.56 -3.05 -13.30
N GLU A 277 1.32 -3.46 -13.06
CA GLU A 277 0.28 -3.61 -14.09
C GLU A 277 -0.12 -2.28 -14.73
N SER A 278 0.01 -1.17 -14.02
CA SER A 278 -0.27 0.17 -14.53
C SER A 278 0.80 0.70 -15.49
N LEU A 279 2.00 0.08 -15.52
CA LEU A 279 3.09 0.48 -16.40
C LEU A 279 2.86 0.02 -17.85
N ARG A 280 3.21 0.88 -18.81
CA ARG A 280 3.17 0.54 -20.25
C ARG A 280 4.13 -0.57 -20.62
N ILE A 281 5.25 -0.70 -19.88
CA ILE A 281 6.23 -1.78 -20.06
C ILE A 281 5.79 -3.12 -19.47
N TRP A 282 4.66 -3.18 -18.77
CA TRP A 282 4.15 -4.42 -18.14
C TRP A 282 4.13 -5.63 -19.08
N PRO A 283 3.69 -5.52 -20.37
CA PRO A 283 3.76 -6.63 -21.31
C PRO A 283 5.17 -7.17 -21.54
N LEU A 284 6.21 -6.30 -21.48
CA LEU A 284 7.61 -6.73 -21.62
C LEU A 284 8.06 -7.55 -20.42
N LEU A 285 7.61 -7.21 -19.21
CA LEU A 285 7.90 -7.98 -17.99
C LEU A 285 7.23 -9.35 -18.02
N ARG A 286 6.04 -9.46 -18.61
CA ARG A 286 5.32 -10.73 -18.75
C ARG A 286 5.80 -11.61 -19.90
N GLY A 287 6.67 -11.10 -20.75
CA GLY A 287 7.10 -11.76 -21.98
C GLY A 287 6.31 -11.28 -23.19
N PHE A 288 6.99 -10.79 -24.22
CA PHE A 288 6.37 -10.21 -25.40
C PHE A 288 7.16 -10.55 -26.67
N ARG A 289 6.47 -11.01 -27.73
CA ARG A 289 7.05 -11.29 -29.06
C ARG A 289 8.33 -12.13 -29.01
N GLY A 290 8.30 -13.26 -28.30
CA GLY A 290 9.44 -14.21 -28.21
C GLY A 290 10.50 -13.83 -27.15
N ARG A 291 10.34 -12.72 -26.44
CA ARG A 291 11.15 -12.44 -25.25
C ARG A 291 10.62 -13.26 -24.06
N PRO A 292 11.50 -13.85 -23.25
CA PRO A 292 11.09 -14.61 -22.08
C PRO A 292 10.40 -13.70 -21.05
N ARG A 293 9.60 -14.31 -20.20
CA ARG A 293 9.04 -13.64 -19.01
C ARG A 293 10.17 -13.31 -18.04
N MET A 294 10.16 -12.09 -17.52
CA MET A 294 11.06 -11.66 -16.46
C MET A 294 10.65 -12.27 -15.11
N ASN A 295 11.55 -12.25 -14.15
CA ASN A 295 11.26 -12.72 -12.78
C ASN A 295 10.41 -11.70 -12.02
N VAL A 296 9.11 -11.64 -12.35
CA VAL A 296 8.15 -10.70 -11.78
C VAL A 296 7.94 -10.97 -10.29
N GLU A 297 7.95 -12.22 -9.87
CA GLU A 297 7.80 -12.63 -8.48
C GLU A 297 8.91 -12.03 -7.61
N LYS A 298 10.16 -12.12 -8.07
CA LYS A 298 11.29 -11.51 -7.36
C LYS A 298 11.25 -9.98 -7.39
N LEU A 299 10.77 -9.39 -8.49
CA LEU A 299 10.58 -7.95 -8.59
C LEU A 299 9.54 -7.47 -7.58
N LEU A 300 8.39 -8.16 -7.45
CA LEU A 300 7.37 -7.85 -6.45
C LEU A 300 7.94 -7.92 -5.02
N GLU A 301 8.65 -9.00 -4.71
CA GLU A 301 9.32 -9.14 -3.42
C GLU A 301 10.23 -7.95 -3.11
N ILE A 302 11.03 -7.51 -4.10
CA ILE A 302 11.95 -6.37 -3.95
C ILE A 302 11.19 -5.07 -3.72
N ILE A 303 10.13 -4.80 -4.48
CA ILE A 303 9.30 -3.61 -4.30
C ILE A 303 8.69 -3.59 -2.89
N ILE A 304 8.19 -4.72 -2.40
CA ILE A 304 7.64 -4.84 -1.06
C ILE A 304 8.73 -4.56 -0.01
N ARG A 305 9.89 -5.23 -0.09
CA ARG A 305 11.03 -5.01 0.82
C ARG A 305 11.50 -3.56 0.83
N PHE A 306 11.59 -2.93 -0.33
CA PHE A 306 11.91 -1.53 -0.48
C PHE A 306 10.87 -0.62 0.20
N SER A 307 9.59 -0.95 0.08
CA SER A 307 8.52 -0.18 0.72
C SER A 307 8.60 -0.20 2.25
N TYR A 308 8.98 -1.34 2.83
CA TYR A 308 9.21 -1.46 4.27
C TYR A 308 10.51 -0.78 4.71
N LEU A 309 11.57 -0.80 3.90
CA LEU A 309 12.77 -0.01 4.16
C LEU A 309 12.41 1.47 4.30
N VAL A 310 11.65 2.01 3.36
CA VAL A 310 11.19 3.41 3.38
C VAL A 310 10.30 3.69 4.59
N ALA A 311 9.43 2.75 4.96
CA ALA A 311 8.56 2.88 6.13
C ALA A 311 9.32 2.86 7.46
N ASP A 312 10.44 2.12 7.55
CA ASP A 312 11.24 1.98 8.77
C ASP A 312 12.21 3.14 9.01
N PHE A 313 12.59 3.86 7.95
CA PHE A 313 13.58 4.94 8.02
C PHE A 313 12.96 6.30 7.68
N PRO A 314 12.29 6.96 8.65
CA PRO A 314 11.83 8.33 8.46
C PRO A 314 12.97 9.33 8.20
N GLU A 315 14.21 8.95 8.43
CA GLU A 315 15.39 9.75 8.15
C GLU A 315 15.82 9.73 6.69
N ILE A 316 15.19 8.94 5.83
CA ILE A 316 15.45 8.95 4.40
C ILE A 316 14.62 10.05 3.75
N GLN A 317 15.28 11.07 3.18
CA GLN A 317 14.65 12.11 2.38
C GLN A 317 14.33 11.62 0.97
N GLU A 318 15.29 10.87 0.38
CA GLU A 318 15.20 10.32 -0.96
C GLU A 318 16.06 9.06 -1.04
N ILE A 319 15.56 8.04 -1.72
CA ILE A 319 16.31 6.84 -2.07
C ILE A 319 15.99 6.47 -3.50
N ASP A 320 17.02 6.16 -4.30
CA ASP A 320 16.88 5.84 -5.71
C ASP A 320 17.73 4.63 -6.06
N ILE A 321 17.14 3.70 -6.80
CA ILE A 321 17.77 2.52 -7.41
C ILE A 321 17.63 2.70 -8.92
N ASN A 322 18.74 3.00 -9.60
CA ASN A 322 18.75 3.26 -11.04
C ASN A 322 20.09 2.86 -11.69
N PRO A 323 20.13 1.75 -12.47
CA PRO A 323 19.00 0.87 -12.78
C PRO A 323 18.79 -0.28 -11.75
N LEU A 324 17.57 -0.75 -11.67
CA LEU A 324 17.19 -2.07 -11.17
C LEU A 324 17.05 -2.99 -12.40
N VAL A 325 17.94 -3.95 -12.57
CA VAL A 325 17.95 -4.86 -13.72
C VAL A 325 17.11 -6.08 -13.41
N VAL A 326 16.11 -6.34 -14.25
CA VAL A 326 15.17 -7.47 -14.13
C VAL A 326 15.39 -8.42 -15.29
N THR A 327 15.80 -9.65 -15.00
CA THR A 327 15.97 -10.74 -15.99
C THR A 327 15.04 -11.91 -15.66
N PRO A 328 14.94 -12.96 -16.50
CA PRO A 328 14.22 -14.16 -16.14
C PRO A 328 14.76 -14.88 -14.89
N GLU A 329 16.07 -14.77 -14.65
CA GLU A 329 16.77 -15.50 -13.60
C GLU A 329 16.92 -14.71 -12.30
N GLU A 330 17.20 -13.41 -12.42
CA GLU A 330 17.50 -12.57 -11.25
C GLU A 330 16.95 -11.13 -11.39
N VAL A 331 16.83 -10.46 -10.24
CA VAL A 331 16.59 -9.02 -10.15
C VAL A 331 17.67 -8.42 -9.25
N VAL A 332 18.39 -7.41 -9.74
CA VAL A 332 19.55 -6.85 -9.04
C VAL A 332 19.65 -5.33 -9.17
N ALA A 333 19.90 -4.65 -8.06
CA ALA A 333 20.19 -3.21 -8.03
C ALA A 333 21.64 -2.96 -8.42
N VAL A 334 21.84 -2.20 -9.50
CA VAL A 334 23.17 -1.92 -10.08
C VAL A 334 23.77 -0.65 -9.53
N ASP A 335 22.92 0.34 -9.25
CA ASP A 335 23.32 1.57 -8.59
C ASP A 335 22.25 1.98 -7.56
N ALA A 336 22.67 2.65 -6.50
CA ALA A 336 21.79 3.11 -5.45
C ALA A 336 22.33 4.39 -4.81
N ARG A 337 21.42 5.29 -4.45
CA ARG A 337 21.71 6.54 -3.77
C ARG A 337 20.69 6.77 -2.66
N VAL A 338 21.18 7.18 -1.49
CA VAL A 338 20.34 7.57 -0.35
C VAL A 338 20.68 9.00 0.06
N VAL A 339 19.66 9.82 0.21
CA VAL A 339 19.76 11.18 0.74
C VAL A 339 19.07 11.21 2.10
N VAL A 340 19.75 11.73 3.10
CA VAL A 340 19.33 11.73 4.50
C VAL A 340 18.63 13.03 4.84
N ASP A 341 17.53 12.91 5.60
CA ASP A 341 16.80 14.01 6.21
C ASP A 341 17.45 14.37 7.57
N GLU A 342 18.24 15.42 7.57
CA GLU A 342 18.94 15.89 8.78
C GLU A 342 17.99 16.34 9.88
N GLU A 343 16.81 16.86 9.54
CA GLU A 343 15.81 17.28 10.51
C GLU A 343 15.22 16.08 11.25
N ALA A 344 14.88 15.02 10.51
CA ALA A 344 14.39 13.78 11.10
C ALA A 344 15.45 13.06 11.97
N LEU A 345 16.75 13.29 11.71
CA LEU A 345 17.83 12.79 12.57
C LEU A 345 17.95 13.57 13.88
N ARG A 346 17.75 14.91 13.84
CA ARG A 346 17.81 15.78 15.04
C ARG A 346 16.57 15.62 15.90
N ASN A 347 15.41 15.57 15.25
CA ASN A 347 14.09 15.46 15.87
C ASN A 347 13.41 14.18 15.36
N PRO A 348 13.76 13.00 15.92
CA PRO A 348 13.22 11.73 15.46
C PRO A 348 11.69 11.72 15.50
N PRO A 349 11.01 11.55 14.36
CA PRO A 349 9.57 11.48 14.35
C PRO A 349 9.08 10.18 15.01
N ARG A 350 7.82 10.16 15.43
CA ARG A 350 7.19 8.93 15.93
C ARG A 350 7.20 7.86 14.83
N PRO A 351 7.24 6.57 15.20
CA PRO A 351 7.17 5.49 14.23
C PRO A 351 6.02 5.68 13.24
N TYR A 352 6.31 5.55 11.97
CA TYR A 352 5.37 5.70 10.84
C TYR A 352 4.68 7.06 10.69
N SER A 353 5.04 8.11 11.48
CA SER A 353 4.41 9.43 11.37
C SER A 353 4.72 10.18 10.05
N HIS A 354 5.71 9.72 9.31
CA HIS A 354 6.07 10.19 7.97
C HIS A 354 5.29 9.50 6.85
N LEU A 355 4.40 8.57 7.19
CA LEU A 355 3.54 7.84 6.25
C LEU A 355 2.11 8.38 6.32
N VAL A 356 1.46 8.53 5.17
CA VAL A 356 0.02 8.84 5.09
C VAL A 356 -0.81 7.62 5.45
N ILE A 357 -0.39 6.44 4.96
CA ILE A 357 -1.06 5.19 5.29
C ILE A 357 -0.27 4.50 6.38
N ARG A 358 -0.90 4.35 7.55
CA ARG A 358 -0.30 3.61 8.66
C ARG A 358 -0.43 2.11 8.40
N PRO A 359 0.64 1.34 8.61
CA PRO A 359 0.52 -0.11 8.56
C PRO A 359 -0.40 -0.61 9.66
N TYR A 360 -1.07 -1.73 9.41
CA TYR A 360 -1.94 -2.37 10.40
C TYR A 360 -1.14 -2.79 11.64
N PRO A 361 -1.51 -2.34 12.85
CA PRO A 361 -0.70 -2.50 14.05
C PRO A 361 -0.92 -3.87 14.71
N GLU A 362 -0.28 -4.93 14.20
CA GLU A 362 -0.40 -6.31 14.67
C GLU A 362 0.02 -6.49 16.14
N GLY A 363 0.89 -5.61 16.66
CA GLY A 363 1.33 -5.63 18.05
C GLY A 363 0.20 -5.50 19.09
N TYR A 364 -0.98 -5.09 18.65
CA TYR A 364 -2.18 -5.03 19.51
C TYR A 364 -3.09 -6.26 19.39
N GLU A 365 -2.67 -7.34 18.76
CA GLU A 365 -3.44 -8.59 18.74
C GLU A 365 -3.17 -9.42 20.00
N ARG A 366 -4.24 -9.87 20.67
CA ARG A 366 -4.14 -10.78 21.83
C ARG A 366 -5.38 -11.65 22.01
N TRP A 367 -5.18 -12.84 22.56
CA TRP A 367 -6.28 -13.73 22.95
C TRP A 367 -6.70 -13.46 24.40
N VAL A 368 -8.00 -13.46 24.62
CA VAL A 368 -8.59 -13.36 25.97
C VAL A 368 -9.65 -14.44 26.15
N THR A 369 -10.00 -14.74 27.41
CA THR A 369 -11.05 -15.70 27.75
C THR A 369 -12.15 -14.97 28.52
N LEU A 370 -13.40 -15.07 28.05
CA LEU A 370 -14.56 -14.52 28.73
C LEU A 370 -14.93 -15.33 29.98
N LYS A 371 -15.86 -14.81 30.78
CA LYS A 371 -16.33 -15.47 32.02
C LYS A 371 -16.96 -16.85 31.79
N ASP A 372 -17.54 -17.09 30.61
CA ASP A 372 -18.15 -18.36 30.21
C ASP A 372 -17.18 -19.34 29.56
N GLY A 373 -15.88 -19.02 29.53
CA GLY A 373 -14.83 -19.84 28.91
C GLY A 373 -14.62 -19.58 27.42
N THR A 374 -15.40 -18.73 26.77
CA THR A 374 -15.25 -18.42 25.35
C THR A 374 -13.92 -17.72 25.08
N ARG A 375 -13.13 -18.22 24.12
CA ARG A 375 -11.91 -17.58 23.65
C ARG A 375 -12.23 -16.54 22.59
N VAL A 376 -11.69 -15.33 22.77
CA VAL A 376 -11.91 -14.18 21.88
C VAL A 376 -10.56 -13.64 21.44
N LEU A 377 -10.40 -13.42 20.14
CA LEU A 377 -9.27 -12.66 19.61
C LEU A 377 -9.60 -11.17 19.67
N LEU A 378 -8.86 -10.42 20.47
CA LEU A 378 -8.87 -8.97 20.45
C LEU A 378 -7.82 -8.49 19.45
N ARG A 379 -8.23 -7.63 18.52
CA ARG A 379 -7.34 -7.03 17.53
C ARG A 379 -7.87 -5.68 17.04
N PRO A 380 -7.01 -4.83 16.46
CA PRO A 380 -7.50 -3.65 15.75
C PRO A 380 -8.47 -4.01 14.62
N ILE A 381 -9.47 -3.17 14.39
CA ILE A 381 -10.41 -3.31 13.28
C ILE A 381 -9.67 -3.10 11.96
N ARG A 382 -10.14 -3.75 10.89
CA ARG A 382 -9.65 -3.62 9.52
C ARG A 382 -10.78 -3.17 8.61
N PRO A 383 -10.50 -2.52 7.46
CA PRO A 383 -11.52 -2.24 6.46
C PRO A 383 -12.33 -3.47 6.04
N GLU A 384 -11.68 -4.62 5.91
CA GLU A 384 -12.29 -5.89 5.53
C GLU A 384 -13.29 -6.44 6.56
N ASP A 385 -13.33 -5.86 7.76
CA ASP A 385 -14.29 -6.23 8.81
C ASP A 385 -15.66 -5.59 8.65
N GLU A 386 -15.86 -4.73 7.66
CA GLU A 386 -17.14 -4.06 7.42
C GLU A 386 -18.34 -5.03 7.41
N PRO A 387 -18.31 -6.19 6.72
CA PRO A 387 -19.40 -7.15 6.79
C PRO A 387 -19.68 -7.66 8.21
N LEU A 388 -18.63 -7.93 9.00
CA LEU A 388 -18.76 -8.37 10.39
C LEU A 388 -19.33 -7.26 11.30
N TRP A 389 -19.00 -5.99 11.00
CA TRP A 389 -19.55 -4.84 11.70
C TRP A 389 -21.05 -4.70 11.44
N HIS A 390 -21.51 -4.87 10.19
CA HIS A 390 -22.93 -4.89 9.84
C HIS A 390 -23.67 -6.04 10.54
N GLU A 391 -23.11 -7.24 10.53
CA GLU A 391 -23.69 -8.41 11.23
C GLU A 391 -23.79 -8.18 12.74
N MET A 392 -22.76 -7.60 13.38
CA MET A 392 -22.77 -7.27 14.81
C MET A 392 -23.91 -6.31 15.16
N LEU A 393 -24.15 -5.31 14.35
CA LEU A 393 -25.26 -4.38 14.58
C LEU A 393 -26.61 -5.02 14.31
N ALA A 394 -26.73 -5.87 13.30
CA ALA A 394 -27.98 -6.55 12.95
C ALA A 394 -28.50 -7.47 14.06
N ILE A 395 -27.61 -8.10 14.85
CA ILE A 395 -27.97 -8.94 16.00
C ILE A 395 -28.19 -8.16 17.31
N SER A 396 -28.01 -6.83 17.27
CA SER A 396 -28.11 -5.97 18.46
C SER A 396 -29.47 -5.29 18.57
N SER A 397 -29.94 -5.08 19.81
CA SER A 397 -31.19 -4.42 20.08
C SER A 397 -31.18 -2.94 19.71
N ARG A 398 -32.35 -2.39 19.41
CA ARG A 398 -32.53 -0.95 19.17
C ARG A 398 -32.07 -0.10 20.35
N GLU A 399 -32.19 -0.61 21.56
CA GLU A 399 -31.73 0.05 22.78
C GLU A 399 -30.18 0.15 22.80
N SER A 400 -29.48 -0.95 22.55
CA SER A 400 -28.03 -0.98 22.49
C SER A 400 -27.49 -0.07 21.39
N ILE A 401 -28.12 -0.06 20.22
CA ILE A 401 -27.78 0.84 19.11
C ILE A 401 -28.00 2.30 19.53
N ARG A 402 -29.13 2.65 20.15
CA ARG A 402 -29.38 4.01 20.63
C ARG A 402 -28.34 4.48 21.65
N PHE A 403 -27.95 3.63 22.58
CA PHE A 403 -26.94 3.98 23.57
C PHE A 403 -25.59 4.29 22.94
N ARG A 404 -25.23 3.60 21.84
CA ARG A 404 -23.92 3.79 21.19
C ARG A 404 -23.91 4.93 20.20
N PHE A 405 -24.96 5.04 19.36
CA PHE A 405 -24.97 5.96 18.21
C PHE A 405 -25.85 7.20 18.41
N ARG A 406 -26.62 7.27 19.52
CA ARG A 406 -27.56 8.36 19.85
C ARG A 406 -28.75 8.47 18.91
N TYR A 407 -28.85 7.63 17.87
CA TYR A 407 -29.97 7.54 16.96
C TYR A 407 -30.24 6.08 16.59
N ILE A 408 -31.41 5.82 16.02
CA ILE A 408 -31.86 4.49 15.58
C ILE A 408 -31.89 4.51 14.06
N PHE A 409 -31.18 3.59 13.43
CA PHE A 409 -31.25 3.36 12.00
C PHE A 409 -31.91 2.00 11.71
N LYS A 410 -32.56 1.90 10.53
CA LYS A 410 -33.23 0.66 10.11
C LYS A 410 -32.27 -0.32 9.46
N GLU A 411 -31.37 0.19 8.68
CA GLU A 411 -30.36 -0.54 7.91
C GLU A 411 -29.02 0.17 8.01
N THR A 412 -27.96 -0.58 7.92
CA THR A 412 -26.59 -0.07 7.90
C THR A 412 -26.09 -0.02 6.45
N THR A 413 -25.40 1.05 6.09
CA THR A 413 -24.85 1.26 4.75
C THR A 413 -23.32 1.33 4.79
N HIS A 414 -22.68 1.13 3.64
CA HIS A 414 -21.24 1.33 3.50
C HIS A 414 -20.77 2.71 4.01
N GLN A 415 -21.48 3.79 3.64
CA GLN A 415 -21.15 5.14 4.12
C GLN A 415 -21.20 5.26 5.65
N MET A 416 -22.08 4.53 6.32
CA MET A 416 -22.12 4.49 7.78
C MET A 416 -20.94 3.70 8.36
N ALA A 417 -20.46 2.67 7.69
CA ALA A 417 -19.37 1.83 8.16
C ALA A 417 -17.99 2.50 8.01
N ILE A 418 -17.82 3.38 7.01
CA ILE A 418 -16.54 4.06 6.75
C ILE A 418 -15.90 4.64 8.02
N PRO A 419 -16.51 5.53 8.81
CA PRO A 419 -15.89 6.12 9.99
C PRO A 419 -15.63 5.13 11.13
N TYR A 420 -16.12 3.90 11.02
CA TYR A 420 -15.94 2.86 12.04
C TYR A 420 -14.94 1.78 11.64
N CYS A 421 -14.81 1.47 10.36
CA CYS A 421 -13.94 0.39 9.87
C CYS A 421 -12.66 0.91 9.22
N PHE A 422 -12.69 2.10 8.58
CA PHE A 422 -11.55 2.71 7.91
C PHE A 422 -10.95 3.80 8.81
N ILE A 423 -10.19 3.39 9.82
CA ILE A 423 -9.67 4.29 10.84
C ILE A 423 -8.22 4.70 10.59
N ASP A 424 -7.85 5.87 11.08
CA ASP A 424 -6.46 6.32 11.12
C ASP A 424 -5.76 5.78 12.37
N TYR A 425 -5.01 4.69 12.23
CA TYR A 425 -4.29 4.07 13.34
C TYR A 425 -3.26 5.00 14.02
N ASP A 426 -3.00 6.20 13.49
CA ASP A 426 -2.17 7.18 14.20
C ASP A 426 -2.87 7.76 15.43
N ARG A 427 -4.17 8.04 15.33
CA ARG A 427 -4.95 8.69 16.39
C ARG A 427 -6.13 7.88 16.86
N GLU A 428 -6.51 6.86 16.11
CA GLU A 428 -7.66 6.04 16.41
C GLU A 428 -7.26 4.58 16.61
N MET A 429 -7.86 3.96 17.61
CA MET A 429 -7.77 2.53 17.85
C MET A 429 -9.16 1.97 18.11
N ALA A 430 -9.59 1.05 17.29
CA ALA A 430 -10.84 0.30 17.51
C ALA A 430 -10.48 -1.18 17.69
N ILE A 431 -10.47 -1.65 18.92
CA ILE A 431 -10.20 -3.06 19.25
C ILE A 431 -11.50 -3.83 19.13
N VAL A 432 -11.57 -4.76 18.18
CA VAL A 432 -12.69 -5.67 17.99
C VAL A 432 -12.46 -6.99 18.69
N GLY A 433 -13.51 -7.55 19.26
CA GLY A 433 -13.56 -8.92 19.74
C GLY A 433 -14.10 -9.85 18.66
N ILE A 434 -13.27 -10.80 18.22
CA ILE A 434 -13.61 -11.79 17.19
C ILE A 434 -13.70 -13.18 17.81
N VAL A 435 -14.80 -13.86 17.57
CA VAL A 435 -14.98 -15.29 17.86
C VAL A 435 -15.11 -16.07 16.56
N GLU A 436 -14.77 -17.35 16.61
CA GLU A 436 -15.04 -18.28 15.53
C GLU A 436 -16.07 -19.30 15.99
N GLU A 437 -17.23 -19.31 15.32
CA GLU A 437 -18.34 -20.22 15.57
C GLU A 437 -18.69 -20.93 14.25
N ASP A 438 -18.71 -22.25 14.25
CA ASP A 438 -19.04 -23.08 13.07
C ASP A 438 -18.20 -22.73 11.83
N GLY A 439 -16.90 -22.40 12.03
CA GLY A 439 -15.97 -22.02 10.97
C GLY A 439 -16.21 -20.61 10.41
N ARG A 440 -17.06 -19.80 11.05
CA ARG A 440 -17.34 -18.39 10.67
C ARG A 440 -16.83 -17.44 11.74
N LYS A 441 -16.13 -16.41 11.30
CA LYS A 441 -15.72 -15.31 12.18
C LYS A 441 -16.91 -14.39 12.43
N ARG A 442 -17.08 -13.97 13.69
CA ARG A 442 -18.09 -12.99 14.10
C ARG A 442 -17.45 -11.92 14.97
N MET A 443 -17.80 -10.67 14.69
CA MET A 443 -17.49 -9.55 15.58
C MET A 443 -18.56 -9.46 16.66
N ILE A 444 -18.11 -9.50 17.92
CA ILE A 444 -19.01 -9.54 19.09
C ILE A 444 -18.98 -8.27 19.94
N GLY A 445 -18.05 -7.38 19.66
CA GLY A 445 -17.95 -6.10 20.34
C GLY A 445 -16.73 -5.30 19.86
N VAL A 446 -16.71 -4.02 20.20
CA VAL A 446 -15.65 -3.08 19.85
C VAL A 446 -15.43 -2.08 20.98
N GLY A 447 -14.17 -1.87 21.37
CA GLY A 447 -13.72 -0.76 22.19
C GLY A 447 -12.97 0.24 21.32
N ARG A 448 -13.33 1.51 21.34
CA ARG A 448 -12.76 2.55 20.48
C ARG A 448 -12.13 3.66 21.31
N LEU A 449 -10.95 4.08 20.90
CA LEU A 449 -10.21 5.19 21.45
C LEU A 449 -9.86 6.15 20.32
N ILE A 450 -10.20 7.45 20.49
CA ILE A 450 -9.91 8.50 19.52
C ILE A 450 -9.12 9.58 20.25
N ALA A 451 -7.84 9.76 19.89
CA ALA A 451 -6.98 10.76 20.49
C ALA A 451 -7.15 12.13 19.81
N ASP A 452 -7.10 13.19 20.61
CA ASP A 452 -7.01 14.55 20.11
C ASP A 452 -5.72 14.74 19.27
N PRO A 453 -5.67 15.75 18.39
CA PRO A 453 -4.50 16.01 17.57
C PRO A 453 -3.20 16.22 18.36
N ASP A 454 -3.29 16.79 19.55
CA ASP A 454 -2.16 16.99 20.48
C ASP A 454 -1.85 15.76 21.34
N ARG A 455 -2.70 14.72 21.31
CA ARG A 455 -2.63 13.47 22.09
C ARG A 455 -2.62 13.69 23.60
N MET A 456 -3.14 14.80 24.07
CA MET A 456 -3.28 15.03 25.52
C MET A 456 -4.49 14.30 26.07
N ASN A 457 -5.57 14.26 25.28
CA ASN A 457 -6.82 13.60 25.67
C ASN A 457 -7.23 12.57 24.61
N ALA A 458 -8.09 11.65 25.01
CA ALA A 458 -8.75 10.73 24.08
C ALA A 458 -10.19 10.49 24.49
N GLU A 459 -11.08 10.35 23.50
CA GLU A 459 -12.43 9.89 23.68
C GLU A 459 -12.46 8.35 23.66
N TYR A 460 -13.21 7.76 24.57
CA TYR A 460 -13.42 6.32 24.66
C TYR A 460 -14.88 5.95 24.49
N ALA A 461 -15.13 4.88 23.75
CA ALA A 461 -16.45 4.28 23.62
C ALA A 461 -16.35 2.75 23.49
N VAL A 462 -17.37 2.03 23.97
CA VAL A 462 -17.46 0.58 23.84
C VAL A 462 -18.85 0.16 23.40
N PHE A 463 -18.90 -0.90 22.61
CA PHE A 463 -20.12 -1.56 22.19
C PHE A 463 -19.94 -3.07 22.25
N VAL A 464 -20.94 -3.78 22.79
CA VAL A 464 -20.96 -5.25 22.82
C VAL A 464 -22.34 -5.70 22.35
N ALA A 465 -22.37 -6.57 21.36
CA ALA A 465 -23.61 -7.14 20.83
C ALA A 465 -24.41 -7.85 21.92
N ASP A 466 -25.76 -7.74 21.90
CA ASP A 466 -26.64 -8.20 23.00
C ASP A 466 -26.39 -9.66 23.43
N PRO A 467 -26.23 -10.65 22.53
CA PRO A 467 -25.94 -12.03 22.92
C PRO A 467 -24.64 -12.23 23.69
N TRP A 468 -23.73 -11.24 23.64
CA TRP A 468 -22.39 -11.29 24.22
C TRP A 468 -22.21 -10.37 25.43
N GLN A 469 -23.26 -9.67 25.84
CA GLN A 469 -23.25 -8.85 27.04
C GLN A 469 -23.20 -9.71 28.30
N ASN A 470 -22.84 -9.11 29.43
CA ASN A 470 -22.71 -9.73 30.75
C ASN A 470 -21.63 -10.86 30.87
N LYS A 471 -20.91 -11.19 29.79
CA LYS A 471 -19.81 -12.17 29.77
C LYS A 471 -18.44 -11.57 30.09
N GLY A 472 -18.36 -10.28 30.38
CA GLY A 472 -17.13 -9.58 30.77
C GLY A 472 -16.40 -8.86 29.66
N LEU A 473 -16.80 -9.02 28.38
CA LEU A 473 -16.12 -8.43 27.23
C LEU A 473 -15.99 -6.90 27.32
N GLY A 474 -17.06 -6.19 27.72
CA GLY A 474 -17.03 -4.73 27.84
C GLY A 474 -15.95 -4.24 28.82
N GLY A 475 -15.77 -4.91 29.96
CA GLY A 475 -14.71 -4.59 30.90
C GLY A 475 -13.31 -4.86 30.32
N ILE A 476 -13.14 -6.00 29.65
CA ILE A 476 -11.85 -6.38 29.01
C ILE A 476 -11.47 -5.36 27.93
N LEU A 477 -12.40 -4.95 27.09
CA LEU A 477 -12.17 -3.92 26.06
C LEU A 477 -11.82 -2.56 26.70
N THR A 478 -12.49 -2.19 27.82
CA THR A 478 -12.20 -0.97 28.56
C THR A 478 -10.77 -0.98 29.10
N ASP A 479 -10.37 -2.04 29.80
CA ASP A 479 -9.02 -2.18 30.33
C ASP A 479 -7.99 -2.08 29.21
N TYR A 480 -8.23 -2.76 28.08
CA TYR A 480 -7.30 -2.76 26.97
C TYR A 480 -7.18 -1.38 26.30
N CYS A 481 -8.26 -0.70 26.07
CA CYS A 481 -8.21 0.66 25.54
C CYS A 481 -7.50 1.64 26.49
N LEU A 482 -7.65 1.47 27.81
CA LEU A 482 -6.92 2.27 28.79
C LEU A 482 -5.41 1.95 28.80
N GLU A 483 -5.01 0.69 28.62
CA GLU A 483 -3.59 0.30 28.43
C GLU A 483 -3.01 0.98 27.19
N ILE A 484 -3.73 0.95 26.06
CA ILE A 484 -3.34 1.60 24.80
C ILE A 484 -3.21 3.12 25.01
N ALA A 485 -4.19 3.76 25.64
CA ALA A 485 -4.15 5.19 25.92
C ALA A 485 -2.89 5.58 26.74
N LYS A 486 -2.54 4.78 27.75
CA LYS A 486 -1.31 4.97 28.53
C LYS A 486 -0.06 4.83 27.65
N SER A 487 0.01 3.81 26.81
CA SER A 487 1.16 3.59 25.90
C SER A 487 1.31 4.72 24.87
N TRP A 488 0.21 5.40 24.52
CA TRP A 488 0.21 6.56 23.67
C TRP A 488 0.59 7.87 24.37
N GLY A 489 0.73 7.86 25.70
CA GLY A 489 1.03 9.04 26.50
C GLY A 489 -0.18 9.95 26.73
N ILE A 490 -1.39 9.44 26.53
CA ILE A 490 -2.65 10.17 26.82
C ILE A 490 -2.73 10.47 28.31
N ARG A 491 -3.01 11.70 28.67
CA ARG A 491 -3.14 12.14 30.07
C ARG A 491 -4.54 11.98 30.63
N LYS A 492 -5.55 12.03 29.78
CA LYS A 492 -6.96 11.95 30.19
C LYS A 492 -7.79 11.24 29.14
N VAL A 493 -8.57 10.27 29.58
CA VAL A 493 -9.60 9.62 28.76
C VAL A 493 -10.97 10.13 29.20
N THR A 494 -11.79 10.51 28.21
CA THR A 494 -13.17 10.97 28.38
C THR A 494 -14.13 10.01 27.68
N ALA A 495 -15.34 9.92 28.16
CA ALA A 495 -16.40 9.14 27.53
C ALA A 495 -17.77 9.77 27.88
N GLU A 496 -18.76 9.46 27.07
CA GLU A 496 -20.12 9.92 27.25
C GLU A 496 -21.13 8.77 27.25
N THR A 497 -22.17 8.88 28.08
CA THR A 497 -23.34 7.98 28.03
C THR A 497 -24.62 8.71 28.47
N THR A 498 -25.76 8.05 28.34
CA THR A 498 -27.04 8.58 28.88
C THR A 498 -27.28 8.08 30.30
N PRO A 499 -28.03 8.83 31.13
CA PRO A 499 -28.30 8.41 32.51
C PRO A 499 -29.05 7.08 32.64
N ASP A 500 -29.82 6.67 31.64
CA ASP A 500 -30.52 5.40 31.57
C ASP A 500 -29.64 4.21 31.17
N ASN A 501 -28.40 4.43 30.70
CA ASN A 501 -27.45 3.36 30.40
C ASN A 501 -26.70 2.90 31.64
N ILE A 502 -27.40 2.30 32.56
CA ILE A 502 -26.86 1.84 33.85
C ILE A 502 -25.68 0.86 33.68
N ARG A 503 -25.69 0.06 32.62
CA ARG A 503 -24.57 -0.90 32.36
C ARG A 503 -23.29 -0.17 32.08
N MET A 504 -23.33 0.87 31.25
CA MET A 504 -22.12 1.63 30.92
C MET A 504 -21.62 2.45 32.11
N ILE A 505 -22.52 3.05 32.88
CA ILE A 505 -22.22 3.75 34.13
C ILE A 505 -21.45 2.84 35.08
N ARG A 506 -21.90 1.61 35.30
CA ARG A 506 -21.19 0.62 36.14
C ARG A 506 -19.80 0.25 35.60
N ILE A 507 -19.64 0.19 34.29
CA ILE A 507 -18.31 -0.04 33.68
C ILE A 507 -17.40 1.14 34.01
N PHE A 508 -17.84 2.37 33.83
CA PHE A 508 -17.06 3.56 34.13
C PHE A 508 -16.65 3.61 35.62
N GLU A 509 -17.59 3.41 36.54
CA GLU A 509 -17.32 3.39 37.97
C GLU A 509 -16.28 2.32 38.34
N LYS A 510 -16.47 1.09 37.85
CA LYS A 510 -15.54 -0.02 38.10
C LYS A 510 -14.12 0.28 37.60
N HIS A 511 -13.97 1.00 36.50
CA HIS A 511 -12.67 1.34 35.93
C HIS A 511 -12.12 2.70 36.43
N GLY A 512 -12.77 3.29 37.44
CA GLY A 512 -12.29 4.49 38.11
C GLY A 512 -12.45 5.78 37.34
N PHE A 513 -13.45 5.88 36.47
CA PHE A 513 -13.87 7.14 35.88
C PHE A 513 -14.61 7.98 36.91
N LYS A 514 -14.38 9.29 36.91
CA LYS A 514 -15.20 10.26 37.62
C LYS A 514 -16.40 10.60 36.75
N LEU A 515 -17.59 10.58 37.31
CA LEU A 515 -18.86 10.82 36.60
C LEU A 515 -19.40 12.20 36.95
N GLU A 516 -19.86 12.92 35.92
CA GLU A 516 -20.57 14.18 36.03
C GLU A 516 -21.92 14.07 35.30
N TYR A 517 -23.00 14.31 36.03
CA TYR A 517 -24.35 14.22 35.47
C TYR A 517 -24.84 15.58 35.02
N LYS A 518 -24.99 15.78 33.70
CA LYS A 518 -25.56 16.97 33.10
C LYS A 518 -27.04 16.77 32.81
N THR A 519 -27.87 17.12 33.77
CA THR A 519 -29.31 16.83 33.72
C THR A 519 -30.02 17.54 32.57
N GLU A 520 -29.64 18.78 32.25
CA GLU A 520 -30.22 19.56 31.16
C GLU A 520 -29.94 18.95 29.77
N GLU A 521 -28.82 18.32 29.60
CA GLU A 521 -28.39 17.69 28.33
C GLU A 521 -28.76 16.19 28.29
N SER A 522 -29.27 15.62 29.38
CA SER A 522 -29.49 14.18 29.53
C SER A 522 -28.28 13.32 29.24
N VAL A 523 -27.09 13.77 29.69
CA VAL A 523 -25.78 13.16 29.46
C VAL A 523 -25.05 12.91 30.78
N VAL A 524 -24.34 11.81 30.84
CA VAL A 524 -23.34 11.50 31.87
C VAL A 524 -21.95 11.57 31.22
N LEU A 525 -21.15 12.53 31.63
CA LEU A 525 -19.75 12.65 31.24
C LEU A 525 -18.90 11.81 32.18
N ALA A 526 -18.02 11.00 31.63
CA ALA A 526 -17.06 10.19 32.38
C ALA A 526 -15.64 10.64 32.03
N ALA A 527 -14.79 10.85 33.04
CA ALA A 527 -13.42 11.26 32.82
C ALA A 527 -12.47 10.48 33.73
N LYS A 528 -11.34 10.02 33.15
CA LYS A 528 -10.31 9.31 33.87
C LYS A 528 -8.93 9.90 33.56
N PRO A 529 -8.23 10.51 34.55
CA PRO A 529 -6.81 10.83 34.40
C PRO A 529 -5.99 9.55 34.33
N LEU A 530 -4.98 9.56 33.49
CA LEU A 530 -4.03 8.46 33.26
C LEU A 530 -2.62 8.81 33.76
N GLY A 531 -2.49 9.63 34.76
CA GLY A 531 -1.25 10.16 35.32
C GLY A 531 -0.07 9.26 35.49
#